data_073ec2ecc91d485c49b8e6d62d71d53d
#
_entry.id   073ec2ecc91d485c49b8e6d62d71d53d
#
_cell.length_a   1.000
_cell.length_b   1.000
_cell.length_c   1.000
_cell.angle_alpha   90.00
_cell.angle_beta   90.00
_cell.angle_gamma   90.00
#
_symmetry.space_group_name_H-M   'P 1'
#
loop_
_entity.id
_entity.type
_entity.pdbx_description
1 polymer ?
#
loop_
_entity_poly.entity_id
_entity_poly.type
_entity_poly.pdbx_seq_one_letter_code
_entity_poly.pdbx_strand_id
1 'polypeptide(L)'
;IMYAERFGVSDAAMEKGILAIGNVIDTQSDYPNTVVASALWHMEPSIDRAISKVKAGSFEPEDYGPYSFMVHGGASLAPYGTFESKIPSSIKQKVAERQQEIQDGLFRVNVNDQEPKSTM
;
A
#
# COMPACT_ATOMS: atom_id res chain seq x y z
N ILE A 1 6.12 4.40 8.16
CA ILE A 1 5.23 3.30 7.75
C ILE A 1 4.27 3.06 8.88
N MET A 2 2.98 3.05 8.56
CA MET A 2 1.92 2.84 9.56
C MET A 2 1.42 1.41 9.51
N TYR A 3 1.04 0.90 10.67
CA TYR A 3 0.46 -0.41 10.87
C TYR A 3 -1.07 -0.32 10.99
N ALA A 4 -1.74 -1.35 11.51
CA ALA A 4 -3.19 -1.36 11.72
C ALA A 4 -3.68 -0.17 12.56
N GLU A 5 -2.90 0.28 13.53
CA GLU A 5 -3.15 1.45 14.40
C GLU A 5 -2.84 2.79 13.70
N ARG A 6 -3.18 2.90 12.43
CA ARG A 6 -2.83 4.03 11.56
C ARG A 6 -3.29 5.41 12.09
N PHE A 7 -4.43 5.48 12.77
CA PHE A 7 -4.94 6.75 13.29
C PHE A 7 -4.06 7.30 14.40
N GLY A 8 -3.69 6.49 15.39
CA GLY A 8 -2.80 6.92 16.48
C GLY A 8 -1.42 7.36 15.97
N VAL A 9 -0.88 6.70 14.93
CA VAL A 9 0.38 7.12 14.30
C VAL A 9 0.21 8.44 13.55
N SER A 10 -0.92 8.62 12.83
CA SER A 10 -1.23 9.87 12.12
C SER A 10 -1.43 11.04 13.07
N ASP A 11 -2.13 10.82 14.21
CA ASP A 11 -2.33 11.81 15.26
C ASP A 11 -0.98 12.25 15.84
N ALA A 12 -0.13 11.30 16.21
CA ALA A 12 1.21 11.60 16.74
C ALA A 12 2.09 12.34 15.71
N ALA A 13 2.01 11.97 14.43
CA ALA A 13 2.72 12.65 13.36
C ALA A 13 2.22 14.11 13.18
N MET A 14 0.90 14.31 13.24
CA MET A 14 0.27 15.62 13.16
C MET A 14 0.71 16.50 14.35
N GLU A 15 0.66 15.99 15.57
CA GLU A 15 1.10 16.70 16.78
C GLU A 15 2.58 17.10 16.72
N LYS A 16 3.42 16.25 16.12
CA LYS A 16 4.86 16.51 15.98
C LYS A 16 5.21 17.33 14.74
N GLY A 17 4.27 17.63 13.87
CA GLY A 17 4.51 18.35 12.62
C GLY A 17 5.40 17.59 11.63
N ILE A 18 5.36 16.25 11.65
CA ILE A 18 6.11 15.39 10.74
C ILE A 18 5.17 14.73 9.73
N LEU A 19 5.73 14.31 8.59
CA LEU A 19 4.98 13.66 7.53
C LEU A 19 4.86 12.15 7.77
N ALA A 20 3.75 11.58 7.31
CA ALA A 20 3.46 10.15 7.40
C ALA A 20 3.02 9.58 6.04
N ILE A 21 3.18 8.27 5.88
CA ILE A 21 2.61 7.48 4.78
C ILE A 21 1.54 6.58 5.37
N GLY A 22 0.32 6.69 4.85
CA GLY A 22 -0.81 5.89 5.27
C GLY A 22 -0.73 4.43 4.82
N ASN A 23 -1.57 3.59 5.40
CA ASN A 23 -1.61 2.16 5.08
C ASN A 23 -3.05 1.63 5.15
N VAL A 24 -3.36 0.66 4.31
CA VAL A 24 -4.63 -0.06 4.15
C VAL A 24 -5.68 0.75 3.41
N ILE A 25 -6.04 1.93 3.89
CA ILE A 25 -7.00 2.85 3.28
C ILE A 25 -6.38 4.24 3.13
N ASP A 26 -6.98 5.07 2.27
CA ASP A 26 -6.59 6.48 2.18
C ASP A 26 -7.13 7.25 3.38
N THR A 27 -6.23 7.83 4.17
CA THR A 27 -6.54 8.66 5.34
C THR A 27 -6.16 10.12 5.11
N GLN A 28 -5.85 10.52 3.89
CA GLN A 28 -5.42 11.88 3.61
C GLN A 28 -6.51 12.92 3.88
N SER A 29 -7.79 12.59 3.66
CA SER A 29 -8.93 13.48 3.99
C SER A 29 -8.97 13.84 5.48
N ASP A 30 -8.57 12.91 6.35
CA ASP A 30 -8.55 13.12 7.79
C ASP A 30 -7.27 13.88 8.23
N TYR A 31 -6.17 13.69 7.49
CA TYR A 31 -4.84 14.27 7.79
C TYR A 31 -4.22 14.99 6.60
N PRO A 32 -4.88 16.04 6.06
CA PRO A 32 -4.51 16.65 4.78
C PRO A 32 -3.14 17.34 4.74
N ASN A 33 -2.56 17.63 5.91
CA ASN A 33 -1.24 18.25 6.04
C ASN A 33 -0.17 17.30 6.60
N THR A 34 -0.52 16.05 6.83
CA THR A 34 0.34 15.07 7.51
C THR A 34 0.54 13.82 6.65
N VAL A 35 -0.53 13.24 6.10
CA VAL A 35 -0.44 12.04 5.27
C VAL A 35 -0.19 12.43 3.81
N VAL A 36 1.00 12.08 3.31
CA VAL A 36 1.44 12.43 1.95
C VAL A 36 0.77 11.55 0.89
N ALA A 37 0.67 10.27 1.18
CA ALA A 37 0.02 9.26 0.36
C ALA A 37 -0.29 8.05 1.23
N SER A 38 -1.07 7.10 0.73
CA SER A 38 -1.38 5.86 1.46
C SER A 38 -1.19 4.65 0.55
N ALA A 39 -0.61 3.58 1.09
CA ALA A 39 -0.63 2.28 0.44
C ALA A 39 -2.02 1.66 0.64
N LEU A 40 -2.73 1.42 -0.44
CA LEU A 40 -4.10 0.88 -0.42
C LEU A 40 -4.06 -0.63 -0.59
N TRP A 41 -4.93 -1.31 0.14
CA TRP A 41 -5.18 -2.74 -0.02
C TRP A 41 -6.54 -2.96 -0.66
N HIS A 42 -6.58 -3.85 -1.65
CA HIS A 42 -7.79 -4.24 -2.36
C HIS A 42 -7.99 -5.74 -2.18
N MET A 43 -9.11 -6.11 -1.58
CA MET A 43 -9.45 -7.52 -1.33
C MET A 43 -10.16 -8.17 -2.51
N GLU A 44 -10.68 -7.37 -3.43
CA GLU A 44 -11.50 -7.80 -4.55
C GLU A 44 -10.82 -8.89 -5.39
N PRO A 45 -9.54 -8.79 -5.79
CA PRO A 45 -8.91 -9.83 -6.61
C PRO A 45 -8.88 -11.21 -5.94
N SER A 46 -8.61 -11.25 -4.63
CA SER A 46 -8.61 -12.49 -3.85
C SER A 46 -10.02 -13.07 -3.70
N ILE A 47 -11.01 -12.21 -3.43
CA ILE A 47 -12.40 -12.60 -3.28
C ILE A 47 -12.97 -13.10 -4.62
N ASP A 48 -12.73 -12.37 -5.71
CA ASP A 48 -13.20 -12.73 -7.04
C ASP A 48 -12.59 -14.05 -7.51
N ARG A 49 -11.33 -14.30 -7.18
CA ARG A 49 -10.68 -15.59 -7.45
C ARG A 49 -11.39 -16.71 -6.74
N ALA A 50 -11.65 -16.58 -5.43
CA ALA A 50 -12.35 -17.60 -4.63
C ALA A 50 -13.77 -17.83 -5.17
N ILE A 51 -14.54 -16.78 -5.43
CA ILE A 51 -15.89 -16.87 -5.99
C ILE A 51 -15.88 -17.59 -7.34
N SER A 52 -14.93 -17.26 -8.21
CA SER A 52 -14.81 -17.89 -9.54
C SER A 52 -14.54 -19.38 -9.43
N LYS A 53 -13.68 -19.81 -8.51
CA LYS A 53 -13.41 -21.21 -8.23
C LYS A 53 -14.65 -21.95 -7.70
N VAL A 54 -15.39 -21.34 -6.78
CA VAL A 54 -16.65 -21.90 -6.27
C VAL A 54 -17.66 -22.09 -7.39
N LYS A 55 -17.87 -21.05 -8.22
CA LYS A 55 -18.81 -21.12 -9.37
C LYS A 55 -18.42 -22.19 -10.39
N ALA A 56 -17.14 -22.42 -10.59
CA ALA A 56 -16.61 -23.45 -11.48
C ALA A 56 -16.63 -24.86 -10.88
N GLY A 57 -17.03 -25.01 -9.61
CA GLY A 57 -16.98 -26.31 -8.91
C GLY A 57 -15.55 -26.84 -8.68
N SER A 58 -14.55 -25.97 -8.77
CA SER A 58 -13.12 -26.30 -8.66
C SER A 58 -12.45 -25.60 -7.45
N PHE A 59 -13.25 -25.22 -6.45
CA PHE A 59 -12.70 -24.63 -5.24
C PHE A 59 -11.85 -25.64 -4.47
N GLU A 60 -10.63 -25.24 -4.18
CA GLU A 60 -9.66 -26.00 -3.40
C GLU A 60 -8.84 -25.02 -2.55
N PRO A 61 -8.23 -25.47 -1.44
CA PRO A 61 -7.29 -24.65 -0.71
C PRO A 61 -6.09 -24.29 -1.61
N GLU A 62 -5.88 -22.98 -1.82
CA GLU A 62 -4.71 -22.46 -2.55
C GLU A 62 -4.15 -21.24 -1.82
N ASP A 63 -2.94 -20.84 -2.15
CA ASP A 63 -2.37 -19.59 -1.66
C ASP A 63 -2.98 -18.40 -2.40
N TYR A 64 -3.87 -17.66 -1.73
CA TYR A 64 -4.49 -16.45 -2.24
C TYR A 64 -3.63 -15.20 -2.03
N GLY A 65 -2.50 -15.31 -1.30
CA GLY A 65 -1.61 -14.19 -1.00
C GLY A 65 -1.13 -13.42 -2.25
N PRO A 66 -0.74 -14.09 -3.36
CA PRO A 66 -0.30 -13.41 -4.57
C PRO A 66 -1.32 -12.42 -5.15
N TYR A 67 -2.62 -12.67 -4.97
CA TYR A 67 -3.68 -11.80 -5.48
C TYR A 67 -3.79 -10.47 -4.71
N SER A 68 -3.12 -10.35 -3.57
CA SER A 68 -2.96 -9.09 -2.83
C SER A 68 -1.88 -8.18 -3.42
N PHE A 69 -1.11 -8.65 -4.40
CA PHE A 69 -0.02 -7.87 -4.99
C PHE A 69 -0.53 -6.89 -6.05
N MET A 70 0.26 -5.83 -6.27
CA MET A 70 -0.05 -4.76 -7.21
C MET A 70 -0.28 -5.28 -8.64
N VAL A 71 0.47 -6.30 -9.08
CA VAL A 71 0.32 -6.94 -10.41
C VAL A 71 -1.07 -7.53 -10.64
N HIS A 72 -1.78 -7.90 -9.58
CA HIS A 72 -3.15 -8.42 -9.64
C HIS A 72 -4.21 -7.37 -9.23
N GLY A 73 -3.79 -6.13 -8.98
CA GLY A 73 -4.68 -5.07 -8.49
C GLY A 73 -4.98 -5.14 -6.99
N GLY A 74 -4.33 -6.04 -6.24
CA GLY A 74 -4.53 -6.22 -4.80
C GLY A 74 -3.89 -5.12 -3.94
N ALA A 75 -3.04 -4.28 -4.52
CA ALA A 75 -2.46 -3.11 -3.86
C ALA A 75 -2.30 -1.96 -4.84
N SER A 76 -2.39 -0.74 -4.34
CA SER A 76 -2.11 0.48 -5.11
C SER A 76 -1.61 1.60 -4.21
N LEU A 77 -1.21 2.71 -4.80
CA LEU A 77 -0.90 3.94 -4.09
C LEU A 77 -2.06 4.92 -4.24
N ALA A 78 -2.50 5.52 -3.13
CA ALA A 78 -3.49 6.59 -3.14
C ALA A 78 -2.95 7.83 -3.86
N PRO A 79 -3.82 8.69 -4.41
CA PRO A 79 -3.43 10.01 -4.91
C PRO A 79 -2.71 10.84 -3.83
N TYR A 80 -1.85 11.75 -4.27
CA TYR A 80 -1.14 12.63 -3.34
C TYR A 80 -2.01 13.78 -2.78
N GLY A 81 -3.21 13.99 -3.30
CA GLY A 81 -4.19 14.97 -2.82
C GLY A 81 -3.60 16.35 -2.58
N THR A 82 -3.63 16.83 -1.33
CA THR A 82 -3.09 18.16 -0.96
C THR A 82 -1.57 18.29 -1.12
N PHE A 83 -0.86 17.18 -1.26
CA PHE A 83 0.58 17.14 -1.52
C PHE A 83 0.92 17.12 -3.01
N GLU A 84 -0.06 16.99 -3.91
CA GLU A 84 0.18 16.86 -5.35
C GLU A 84 1.09 17.97 -5.90
N SER A 85 0.88 19.20 -5.47
CA SER A 85 1.69 20.36 -5.88
C SER A 85 2.99 20.53 -5.08
N LYS A 86 3.11 19.86 -3.94
CA LYS A 86 4.26 19.97 -3.03
C LYS A 86 5.37 18.95 -3.34
N ILE A 87 5.02 17.84 -3.98
CA ILE A 87 5.98 16.78 -4.34
C ILE A 87 6.65 17.14 -5.66
N PRO A 88 8.00 17.18 -5.72
CA PRO A 88 8.72 17.42 -6.97
C PRO A 88 8.35 16.41 -8.06
N SER A 89 8.21 16.87 -9.31
CA SER A 89 7.86 16.01 -10.45
C SER A 89 8.84 14.85 -10.63
N SER A 90 10.14 15.08 -10.35
CA SER A 90 11.17 14.03 -10.42
C SER A 90 10.94 12.91 -9.40
N ILE A 91 10.35 13.19 -8.24
CA ILE A 91 9.99 12.17 -7.24
C ILE A 91 8.75 11.41 -7.70
N LYS A 92 7.73 12.10 -8.18
CA LYS A 92 6.53 11.46 -8.73
C LYS A 92 6.87 10.52 -9.89
N GLN A 93 7.77 10.96 -10.78
CA GLN A 93 8.26 10.12 -11.87
C GLN A 93 8.95 8.85 -11.36
N LYS A 94 9.86 8.96 -10.39
CA LYS A 94 10.53 7.78 -9.78
C LYS A 94 9.54 6.81 -9.14
N VAL A 95 8.48 7.32 -8.51
CA VAL A 95 7.42 6.48 -7.94
C VAL A 95 6.66 5.75 -9.03
N ALA A 96 6.28 6.45 -10.10
CA ALA A 96 5.58 5.86 -11.25
C ALA A 96 6.45 4.80 -11.96
N GLU A 97 7.73 5.08 -12.18
CA GLU A 97 8.70 4.12 -12.74
C GLU A 97 8.79 2.86 -11.87
N ARG A 98 8.92 3.02 -10.55
CA ARG A 98 8.98 1.88 -9.63
C ARG A 98 7.68 1.08 -9.61
N GLN A 99 6.54 1.75 -9.66
CA GLN A 99 5.24 1.09 -9.77
C GLN A 99 5.14 0.25 -11.04
N GLN A 100 5.60 0.80 -12.17
CA GLN A 100 5.63 0.07 -13.44
C GLN A 100 6.59 -1.14 -13.39
N GLU A 101 7.78 -0.98 -12.83
CA GLU A 101 8.73 -2.10 -12.63
C GLU A 101 8.13 -3.23 -11.79
N ILE A 102 7.35 -2.91 -10.76
CA ILE A 102 6.64 -3.91 -9.94
C ILE A 102 5.58 -4.63 -10.78
N GLN A 103 4.79 -3.88 -11.55
CA GLN A 103 3.75 -4.45 -12.41
C GLN A 103 4.32 -5.34 -13.52
N ASP A 104 5.48 -4.97 -14.07
CA ASP A 104 6.19 -5.73 -15.09
C ASP A 104 7.01 -6.91 -14.53
N GLY A 105 7.04 -7.07 -13.21
CA GLY A 105 7.82 -8.12 -12.53
C GLY A 105 9.33 -7.89 -12.54
N LEU A 106 9.78 -6.70 -12.91
CA LEU A 106 11.19 -6.30 -12.96
C LEU A 106 11.75 -5.91 -11.60
N PHE A 107 10.88 -5.57 -10.66
CA PHE A 107 11.24 -5.26 -9.29
C PHE A 107 10.45 -6.09 -8.29
N ARG A 108 11.15 -6.69 -7.34
CA ARG A 108 10.55 -7.40 -6.21
C ARG A 108 10.99 -6.77 -4.89
N VAL A 109 10.05 -6.62 -3.97
CA VAL A 109 10.35 -6.23 -2.60
C VAL A 109 11.00 -7.43 -1.89
N ASN A 110 12.19 -7.23 -1.33
CA ASN A 110 12.80 -8.26 -0.50
C ASN A 110 12.06 -8.39 0.83
N VAL A 111 11.63 -9.60 1.13
CA VAL A 111 11.03 -9.94 2.42
C VAL A 111 12.13 -10.49 3.33
N ASN A 112 12.24 -9.92 4.52
CA ASN A 112 13.16 -10.39 5.56
C ASN A 112 12.32 -10.80 6.77
N ASP A 113 12.21 -12.10 7.01
CA ASP A 113 11.44 -12.68 8.11
C ASP A 113 12.23 -12.72 9.44
N GLN A 114 13.44 -12.16 9.47
CA GLN A 114 14.21 -12.07 10.70
C GLN A 114 13.61 -11.02 11.64
N GLU A 115 13.65 -11.30 12.94
CA GLU A 115 13.22 -10.37 13.96
C GLU A 115 14.00 -9.06 13.84
N PRO A 116 13.34 -7.88 13.78
CA PRO A 116 14.01 -6.60 13.73
C PRO A 116 14.86 -6.38 14.97
N LYS A 117 16.11 -6.01 14.79
CA LYS A 117 16.99 -5.62 15.90
C LYS A 117 16.78 -4.14 16.23
N SER A 118 16.63 -3.82 17.51
CA SER A 118 16.63 -2.43 17.96
C SER A 118 17.97 -1.77 17.60
N THR A 119 17.88 -0.55 17.08
CA THR A 119 19.05 0.31 16.78
C THR A 119 19.29 1.37 17.86
N MET A 120 18.60 1.27 18.99
CA MET A 120 18.82 2.13 20.16
C MET A 120 19.96 1.60 21.02
#